data_e51225d36a7c4c5b6c82942552c7f263
#
_entry.id   e51225d36a7c4c5b6c82942552c7f263
#
_cell.length_a   1.000
_cell.length_b   1.000
_cell.length_c   1.000
_cell.angle_alpha   90.00
_cell.angle_beta   90.00
_cell.angle_gamma   90.00
#
_symmetry.space_group_name_H-M   'P 1'
#
loop_
_entity.id
_entity.type
_entity.pdbx_description
1 polymer ?
#
loop_
_entity_poly.entity_id
_entity_poly.type
_entity_poly.pdbx_seq_one_letter_code
_entity_poly.pdbx_strand_id
1 'polypeptide(L)'
;MGKNLLTVKDLTVNVEEKEILHGVNLTIGKGETHVLLGPNGTGKSTLGNTLLGNPKYNVTRGEIWFQGKNITEEPVNERAKMGLFLSFQNPLEVPGVTLSSFIRSAVELKTGKRMRLFEFRKELEKAMEVPVSYTHLRAHETLMNL
;
A
#
# COMPACT_ATOMS: atom_id res chain seq x y z
N MET A 1 -26.96 -2.83 4.16
CA MET A 1 -26.14 -2.07 3.21
C MET A 1 -24.68 -2.22 3.64
N GLY A 2 -23.85 -2.96 2.87
CA GLY A 2 -22.44 -3.13 3.16
C GLY A 2 -21.75 -1.77 3.13
N LYS A 3 -21.02 -1.42 4.21
CA LYS A 3 -20.24 -0.18 4.23
C LYS A 3 -19.13 -0.32 3.19
N ASN A 4 -19.13 0.54 2.17
CA ASN A 4 -18.04 0.64 1.21
C ASN A 4 -16.71 0.85 1.96
N LEU A 5 -15.71 0.05 1.64
CA LEU A 5 -14.37 0.16 2.21
C LEU A 5 -13.61 1.32 1.56
N LEU A 6 -13.63 1.36 0.23
CA LEU A 6 -13.01 2.41 -0.57
C LEU A 6 -14.03 2.94 -1.58
N THR A 7 -14.10 4.25 -1.72
CA THR A 7 -14.89 4.92 -2.76
C THR A 7 -14.06 6.01 -3.39
N VAL A 8 -13.96 5.98 -4.70
CA VAL A 8 -13.32 7.00 -5.55
C VAL A 8 -14.41 7.63 -6.39
N LYS A 9 -14.49 8.96 -6.40
CA LYS A 9 -15.50 9.72 -7.13
C LYS A 9 -14.85 10.73 -8.04
N ASP A 10 -15.13 10.62 -9.33
CA ASP A 10 -14.74 11.59 -10.38
C ASP A 10 -13.25 11.98 -10.30
N LEU A 11 -12.39 10.99 -10.01
CA LEU A 11 -10.98 11.21 -9.72
C LEU A 11 -10.18 11.55 -10.98
N THR A 12 -9.66 12.76 -11.03
CA THR A 12 -8.76 13.25 -12.06
C THR A 12 -7.39 13.50 -11.46
N VAL A 13 -6.35 12.96 -12.10
CA VAL A 13 -4.98 12.99 -11.56
C VAL A 13 -3.99 13.39 -12.62
N ASN A 14 -3.12 14.33 -12.24
CA ASN A 14 -1.98 14.76 -13.02
C ASN A 14 -0.68 14.18 -12.49
N VAL A 15 0.20 13.82 -13.41
CA VAL A 15 1.60 13.51 -13.13
C VAL A 15 2.43 14.55 -13.85
N GLU A 16 3.14 15.38 -13.10
CA GLU A 16 3.75 16.61 -13.62
C GLU A 16 2.66 17.49 -14.26
N GLU A 17 2.79 17.84 -15.55
CA GLU A 17 1.80 18.66 -16.27
C GLU A 17 0.78 17.82 -17.07
N LYS A 18 0.89 16.49 -17.05
CA LYS A 18 0.05 15.60 -17.86
C LYS A 18 -1.06 14.98 -17.04
N GLU A 19 -2.29 15.14 -17.49
CA GLU A 19 -3.45 14.43 -16.97
C GLU A 19 -3.40 12.97 -17.41
N ILE A 20 -3.46 12.04 -16.43
CA ILE A 20 -3.36 10.59 -16.65
C ILE A 20 -4.66 9.88 -16.30
N LEU A 21 -5.35 10.31 -15.24
CA LEU A 21 -6.68 9.78 -14.89
C LEU A 21 -7.73 10.85 -15.14
N HIS A 22 -8.82 10.43 -15.79
CA HIS A 22 -9.87 11.30 -16.28
C HIS A 22 -11.23 10.88 -15.67
N GLY A 23 -11.57 11.42 -14.50
CA GLY A 23 -12.87 11.21 -13.86
C GLY A 23 -13.15 9.76 -13.45
N VAL A 24 -12.19 9.07 -12.86
CA VAL A 24 -12.30 7.67 -12.46
C VAL A 24 -13.27 7.51 -11.29
N ASN A 25 -14.19 6.55 -11.44
CA ASN A 25 -15.11 6.14 -10.39
C ASN A 25 -14.90 4.68 -10.03
N LEU A 26 -14.75 4.38 -8.73
CA LEU A 26 -14.53 3.03 -8.22
C LEU A 26 -15.13 2.90 -6.83
N THR A 27 -15.80 1.80 -6.58
CA THR A 27 -16.31 1.47 -5.24
C THR A 27 -15.94 0.04 -4.92
N ILE A 28 -15.33 -0.18 -3.75
CA ILE A 28 -14.91 -1.49 -3.26
C ILE A 28 -15.53 -1.72 -1.89
N GLY A 29 -16.26 -2.81 -1.73
CA GLY A 29 -16.82 -3.27 -0.47
C GLY A 29 -15.78 -4.00 0.38
N LYS A 30 -16.13 -4.21 1.65
CA LYS A 30 -15.27 -4.98 2.55
C LYS A 30 -15.24 -6.46 2.12
N GLY A 31 -14.04 -7.02 1.96
CA GLY A 31 -13.83 -8.40 1.54
C GLY A 31 -13.95 -8.64 0.03
N GLU A 32 -14.15 -7.60 -0.77
CA GLU A 32 -14.18 -7.70 -2.22
C GLU A 32 -12.77 -7.67 -2.83
N THR A 33 -12.60 -8.37 -3.94
CA THR A 33 -11.41 -8.34 -4.77
C THR A 33 -11.78 -7.71 -6.12
N HIS A 34 -11.10 -6.63 -6.48
CA HIS A 34 -11.27 -5.96 -7.77
C HIS A 34 -10.00 -6.10 -8.61
N VAL A 35 -10.16 -6.42 -9.87
CA VAL A 35 -9.05 -6.58 -10.83
C VAL A 35 -9.13 -5.47 -11.87
N LEU A 36 -8.04 -4.69 -11.98
CA LEU A 36 -7.89 -3.66 -12.99
C LEU A 36 -7.16 -4.23 -14.21
N LEU A 37 -7.84 -4.32 -15.32
CA LEU A 37 -7.29 -4.81 -16.59
C LEU A 37 -7.16 -3.66 -17.59
N GLY A 38 -6.15 -3.74 -18.43
CA GLY A 38 -5.93 -2.78 -19.51
C GLY A 38 -4.49 -2.77 -20.01
N PRO A 39 -4.21 -2.20 -21.19
CA PRO A 39 -2.87 -2.06 -21.73
C PRO A 39 -1.90 -1.27 -20.83
N ASN A 40 -0.61 -1.32 -21.12
CA ASN A 40 0.36 -0.48 -20.45
C ASN A 40 0.11 1.01 -20.76
N GLY A 41 0.32 1.87 -19.76
CA GLY A 41 0.08 3.30 -19.90
C GLY A 41 -1.35 3.78 -19.65
N THR A 42 -2.30 2.90 -19.34
CA THR A 42 -3.71 3.29 -19.09
C THR A 42 -3.99 3.82 -17.68
N GLY A 43 -2.96 4.07 -16.87
CA GLY A 43 -3.15 4.68 -15.55
C GLY A 43 -3.39 3.71 -14.38
N LYS A 44 -3.28 2.38 -14.58
CA LYS A 44 -3.47 1.40 -13.48
C LYS A 44 -2.56 1.65 -12.29
N SER A 45 -1.25 1.80 -12.54
CA SER A 45 -0.26 2.10 -11.51
C SER A 45 -0.42 3.52 -10.95
N THR A 46 -0.87 4.47 -11.78
CA THR A 46 -1.22 5.83 -11.36
C THR A 46 -2.34 5.80 -10.32
N LEU A 47 -3.40 5.04 -10.56
CA LEU A 47 -4.49 4.90 -9.60
C LEU A 47 -3.99 4.34 -8.26
N GLY A 48 -3.23 3.24 -8.27
CA GLY A 48 -2.67 2.65 -7.05
C GLY A 48 -1.80 3.63 -6.26
N ASN A 49 -0.88 4.34 -6.94
CA ASN A 49 -0.02 5.34 -6.30
C ASN A 49 -0.81 6.54 -5.76
N THR A 50 -1.84 6.99 -6.48
CA THR A 50 -2.72 8.07 -6.02
C THR A 50 -3.51 7.66 -4.78
N LEU A 51 -4.04 6.44 -4.74
CA LEU A 51 -4.73 5.90 -3.57
C LEU A 51 -3.80 5.82 -2.36
N LEU A 52 -2.52 5.49 -2.55
CA LEU A 52 -1.52 5.51 -1.50
C LEU A 52 -1.18 6.93 -1.02
N GLY A 53 -1.42 7.96 -1.84
CA GLY A 53 -1.07 9.36 -1.55
C GLY A 53 0.36 9.73 -1.92
N ASN A 54 0.92 9.09 -2.94
CA ASN A 54 2.25 9.42 -3.42
C ASN A 54 2.27 10.86 -3.98
N PRO A 55 3.15 11.76 -3.49
CA PRO A 55 3.13 13.19 -3.80
C PRO A 55 3.43 13.54 -5.27
N LYS A 56 3.93 12.59 -6.06
CA LYS A 56 4.10 12.77 -7.51
C LYS A 56 2.78 12.79 -8.29
N TYR A 57 1.69 12.31 -7.68
CA TYR A 57 0.39 12.14 -8.31
C TYR A 57 -0.57 13.16 -7.72
N ASN A 58 -0.78 14.25 -8.44
CA ASN A 58 -1.58 15.37 -7.98
C ASN A 58 -3.06 15.17 -8.32
N VAL A 59 -3.91 15.07 -7.32
CA VAL A 59 -5.36 15.03 -7.51
C VAL A 59 -5.84 16.43 -7.83
N THR A 60 -6.31 16.66 -9.06
CA THR A 60 -6.83 17.95 -9.52
C THR A 60 -8.34 18.05 -9.39
N ARG A 61 -9.04 16.90 -9.33
CA ARG A 61 -10.47 16.84 -9.18
C ARG A 61 -10.89 15.49 -8.58
N GLY A 62 -12.02 15.49 -7.87
CA GLY A 62 -12.62 14.28 -7.30
C GLY A 62 -12.20 14.02 -5.86
N GLU A 63 -12.68 12.91 -5.33
CA GLU A 63 -12.52 12.55 -3.93
C GLU A 63 -12.20 11.08 -3.75
N ILE A 64 -11.39 10.80 -2.72
CA ILE A 64 -11.06 9.45 -2.28
C ILE A 64 -11.55 9.28 -0.84
N TRP A 65 -12.43 8.32 -0.62
CA TRP A 65 -13.00 7.97 0.68
C TRP A 65 -12.56 6.56 1.09
N PHE A 66 -12.02 6.43 2.29
CA PHE A 66 -11.62 5.15 2.87
C PHE A 66 -12.24 4.98 4.26
N GLN A 67 -12.96 3.88 4.46
CA GLN A 67 -13.67 3.58 5.71
C GLN A 67 -14.60 4.72 6.19
N GLY A 68 -15.19 5.47 5.23
CA GLY A 68 -16.08 6.59 5.53
C GLY A 68 -15.38 7.92 5.85
N LYS A 69 -14.05 7.98 5.79
CA LYS A 69 -13.24 9.20 5.91
C LYS A 69 -12.76 9.66 4.54
N ASN A 70 -12.87 10.95 4.24
CA ASN A 70 -12.21 11.54 3.07
C ASN A 70 -10.71 11.59 3.33
N ILE A 71 -9.94 10.98 2.41
CA ILE A 71 -8.48 10.87 2.51
C ILE A 71 -7.76 11.56 1.35
N THR A 72 -8.47 12.35 0.55
CA THR A 72 -7.93 12.94 -0.68
C THR A 72 -6.65 13.74 -0.42
N GLU A 73 -6.61 14.51 0.66
CA GLU A 73 -5.46 15.34 1.07
C GLU A 73 -4.58 14.68 2.16
N GLU A 74 -4.96 13.48 2.62
CA GLU A 74 -4.20 12.83 3.69
C GLU A 74 -2.83 12.33 3.17
N PRO A 75 -1.74 12.55 3.91
CA PRO A 75 -0.42 12.11 3.52
C PRO A 75 -0.27 10.59 3.59
N VAL A 76 0.74 10.05 2.89
CA VAL A 76 1.03 8.60 2.78
C VAL A 76 1.07 7.90 4.13
N ASN A 77 1.74 8.47 5.11
CA ASN A 77 1.89 7.89 6.45
C ASN A 77 0.55 7.74 7.18
N GLU A 78 -0.37 8.69 7.04
CA GLU A 78 -1.69 8.61 7.65
C GLU A 78 -2.57 7.56 6.95
N ARG A 79 -2.51 7.50 5.61
CA ARG A 79 -3.21 6.44 4.85
C ARG A 79 -2.68 5.05 5.20
N ALA A 80 -1.37 4.90 5.37
CA ALA A 80 -0.75 3.64 5.79
C ALA A 80 -1.20 3.22 7.21
N LYS A 81 -1.30 4.15 8.16
CA LYS A 81 -1.85 3.88 9.51
C LYS A 81 -3.31 3.40 9.47
N MET A 82 -4.10 3.88 8.52
CA MET A 82 -5.48 3.42 8.31
C MET A 82 -5.56 2.03 7.67
N GLY A 83 -4.44 1.48 7.19
CA GLY A 83 -4.35 0.14 6.63
C GLY A 83 -4.30 0.08 5.10
N LEU A 84 -4.14 1.21 4.41
CA LEU A 84 -3.84 1.21 2.99
C LEU A 84 -2.41 0.74 2.74
N PHE A 85 -2.26 -0.25 1.86
CA PHE A 85 -0.97 -0.82 1.50
C PHE A 85 -0.89 -1.02 -0.02
N LEU A 86 0.27 -0.76 -0.59
CA LEU A 86 0.56 -1.01 -2.00
C LEU A 86 1.81 -1.90 -2.10
N SER A 87 1.66 -3.06 -2.73
CA SER A 87 2.81 -3.89 -3.12
C SER A 87 3.40 -3.34 -4.42
N PHE A 88 4.63 -2.87 -4.35
CA PHE A 88 5.31 -2.35 -5.53
C PHE A 88 5.79 -3.50 -6.42
N GLN A 89 5.71 -3.29 -7.72
CA GLN A 89 6.17 -4.26 -8.72
C GLN A 89 7.69 -4.49 -8.64
N ASN A 90 8.42 -3.42 -8.34
CA ASN A 90 9.86 -3.45 -8.05
C ASN A 90 10.09 -2.83 -6.67
N PRO A 91 10.19 -3.62 -5.59
CA PRO A 91 10.49 -3.10 -4.28
C PRO A 91 11.88 -2.44 -4.28
N LEU A 92 11.95 -1.24 -3.70
CA LEU A 92 13.21 -0.52 -3.53
C LEU A 92 13.95 -1.06 -2.31
N GLU A 93 15.22 -1.40 -2.49
CA GLU A 93 16.10 -1.72 -1.37
C GLU A 93 16.45 -0.44 -0.61
N VAL A 94 16.45 -0.53 0.72
CA VAL A 94 16.95 0.52 1.60
C VAL A 94 18.35 0.11 2.07
N PRO A 95 19.43 0.70 1.52
CA PRO A 95 20.78 0.30 1.86
C PRO A 95 21.04 0.41 3.38
N GLY A 96 21.63 -0.63 3.96
CA GLY A 96 21.98 -0.66 5.38
C GLY A 96 20.81 -0.99 6.33
N VAL A 97 19.61 -1.25 5.83
CA VAL A 97 18.45 -1.65 6.65
C VAL A 97 18.08 -3.10 6.34
N THR A 98 18.14 -3.97 7.35
CA THR A 98 17.68 -5.35 7.19
C THR A 98 16.17 -5.39 7.08
N LEU A 99 15.62 -6.36 6.31
CA LEU A 99 14.17 -6.56 6.17
C LEU A 99 13.47 -6.72 7.53
N SER A 100 14.09 -7.45 8.43
CA SER A 100 13.61 -7.66 9.80
C SER A 100 13.49 -6.33 10.57
N SER A 101 14.51 -5.45 10.51
CA SER A 101 14.47 -4.13 11.14
C SER A 101 13.41 -3.23 10.52
N PHE A 102 13.29 -3.27 9.18
CA PHE A 102 12.29 -2.49 8.46
C PHE A 102 10.86 -2.89 8.88
N ILE A 103 10.54 -4.19 8.84
CA ILE A 103 9.21 -4.70 9.21
C ILE A 103 8.92 -4.39 10.69
N ARG A 104 9.89 -4.59 11.59
CA ARG A 104 9.72 -4.28 13.01
C ARG A 104 9.37 -2.81 13.24
N SER A 105 10.09 -1.90 12.59
CA SER A 105 9.80 -0.46 12.67
C SER A 105 8.40 -0.12 12.15
N ALA A 106 7.96 -0.74 11.05
CA ALA A 106 6.62 -0.56 10.52
C ALA A 106 5.53 -1.06 11.48
N VAL A 107 5.74 -2.22 12.13
CA VAL A 107 4.81 -2.77 13.13
C VAL A 107 4.77 -1.88 14.38
N GLU A 108 5.92 -1.41 14.88
CA GLU A 108 6.00 -0.49 16.01
C GLU A 108 5.25 0.82 15.75
N LEU A 109 5.42 1.40 14.56
CA LEU A 109 4.70 2.62 14.15
C LEU A 109 3.19 2.41 14.06
N LYS A 110 2.75 1.26 13.53
CA LYS A 110 1.33 0.92 13.40
C LYS A 110 0.66 0.64 14.74
N THR A 111 1.34 -0.06 15.63
CA THR A 111 0.78 -0.50 16.93
C THR A 111 1.00 0.50 18.06
N GLY A 112 1.93 1.46 17.90
CA GLY A 112 2.38 2.36 18.94
C GLY A 112 3.14 1.68 20.07
N LYS A 113 3.46 0.40 19.94
CA LYS A 113 4.14 -0.41 20.96
C LYS A 113 5.51 -0.85 20.48
N ARG A 114 6.52 -0.62 21.32
CA ARG A 114 7.87 -1.12 21.09
C ARG A 114 7.89 -2.62 21.31
N MET A 115 8.24 -3.39 20.28
CA MET A 115 8.26 -4.85 20.32
C MET A 115 9.67 -5.36 20.64
N ARG A 116 9.79 -6.29 21.58
CA ARG A 116 11.08 -6.95 21.86
C ARG A 116 11.49 -7.82 20.69
N LEU A 117 12.78 -7.91 20.41
CA LEU A 117 13.30 -8.63 19.24
C LEU A 117 12.84 -10.09 19.19
N PHE A 118 12.78 -10.77 20.34
CA PHE A 118 12.35 -12.14 20.44
C PHE A 118 10.84 -12.33 20.12
N GLU A 119 10.00 -11.44 20.64
CA GLU A 119 8.56 -11.44 20.37
C GLU A 119 8.29 -11.16 18.88
N PHE A 120 9.01 -10.20 18.32
CA PHE A 120 8.92 -9.89 16.90
C PHE A 120 9.31 -11.10 16.02
N ARG A 121 10.41 -11.78 16.33
CA ARG A 121 10.82 -12.98 15.59
C ARG A 121 9.75 -14.06 15.60
N LYS A 122 9.16 -14.33 16.75
CA LYS A 122 8.09 -15.33 16.89
C LYS A 122 6.84 -14.98 16.05
N GLU A 123 6.45 -13.71 16.03
CA GLU A 123 5.32 -13.25 15.21
C GLU A 123 5.66 -13.26 13.70
N LEU A 124 6.90 -12.93 13.33
CA LEU A 124 7.37 -12.99 11.96
C LEU A 124 7.37 -14.45 11.45
N GLU A 125 7.90 -15.39 12.24
CA GLU A 125 7.86 -16.83 11.90
C GLU A 125 6.44 -17.34 11.67
N LYS A 126 5.50 -17.00 12.55
CA LYS A 126 4.08 -17.33 12.34
C LYS A 126 3.50 -16.74 11.05
N ALA A 127 3.85 -15.49 10.75
CA ALA A 127 3.39 -14.86 9.52
C ALA A 127 3.99 -15.51 8.27
N MET A 128 5.20 -16.07 8.37
CA MET A 128 5.89 -16.77 7.28
C MET A 128 5.36 -18.21 7.07
N GLU A 129 4.68 -18.80 8.03
CA GLU A 129 4.02 -20.10 7.89
C GLU A 129 2.80 -20.06 6.95
N VAL A 130 2.31 -18.87 6.60
CA VAL A 130 1.25 -18.72 5.59
C VAL A 130 1.81 -19.08 4.21
N PRO A 131 1.28 -20.12 3.52
CA PRO A 131 1.94 -20.81 2.39
C PRO A 131 2.38 -19.94 1.20
N VAL A 132 1.77 -18.78 1.02
CA VAL A 132 2.05 -17.88 -0.13
C VAL A 132 3.29 -17.00 0.10
N SER A 133 3.70 -16.77 1.35
CA SER A 133 4.79 -15.85 1.70
C SER A 133 6.14 -16.53 1.90
N TYR A 134 6.12 -17.84 2.18
CA TYR A 134 7.28 -18.56 2.66
C TYR A 134 8.42 -18.70 1.65
N THR A 135 8.11 -18.93 0.38
CA THR A 135 9.12 -19.12 -0.66
C THR A 135 9.85 -17.83 -1.05
N HIS A 136 9.16 -16.69 -1.05
CA HIS A 136 9.75 -15.40 -1.41
C HIS A 136 10.61 -14.79 -0.30
N LEU A 137 10.17 -14.90 0.97
CA LEU A 137 10.91 -14.36 2.11
C LEU A 137 12.19 -15.17 2.41
N ARG A 138 12.15 -16.50 2.26
CA ARG A 138 13.35 -17.34 2.42
C ARG A 138 14.40 -17.10 1.34
N ALA A 139 14.01 -16.85 0.11
CA ALA A 139 14.94 -16.53 -0.97
C ALA A 139 15.72 -15.23 -0.68
N HIS A 140 15.07 -14.23 -0.06
CA HIS A 140 15.74 -12.99 0.33
C HIS A 140 16.65 -13.14 1.55
N GLU A 141 16.31 -13.95 2.54
CA GLU A 141 17.18 -14.20 3.71
C GLU A 141 18.41 -15.02 3.33
N THR A 142 18.29 -15.95 2.40
CA THR A 142 19.44 -16.77 1.92
C THR A 142 20.45 -15.93 1.17
N LEU A 143 20.03 -14.88 0.48
CA LEU A 143 20.91 -13.93 -0.22
C LEU A 143 21.60 -12.91 0.71
N MET A 144 21.09 -12.70 1.92
CA MET A 144 21.71 -11.79 2.90
C MET A 144 22.73 -12.47 3.82
N ASN A 145 22.85 -13.79 3.79
CA ASN A 145 23.83 -14.57 4.57
C ASN A 145 25.02 -15.07 3.74
N LEU A 146 25.18 -14.58 2.51
CA LEU A 146 26.36 -14.72 1.67
C LEU A 146 27.08 -13.36 1.56
#